data_e741d9833b97225059fbce5a4e19303d
#
_entry.id   e741d9833b97225059fbce5a4e19303d
#
_cell.length_a   1.000
_cell.length_b   1.000
_cell.length_c   1.000
_cell.angle_alpha   90.00
_cell.angle_beta   90.00
_cell.angle_gamma   90.00
#
_symmetry.space_group_name_H-M   'P 1'
#
loop_
_entity.id
_entity.type
_entity.pdbx_description
1 polymer ?
#
loop_
_entity_poly.entity_id
_entity_poly.type
_entity_poly.pdbx_seq_one_letter_code
_entity_poly.pdbx_strand_id
1 'polypeptide(L)'
;KYNVSEATNGEQGLEKARREVPKLVVCDVMMPVMNGLEFTKRLKADTATSHIPVVLLTARSLSEQRKEGYDTGADSYITKPFSGQVLLSRIENLMRSRVMLRSVFASDKQEAEEEEKLNAADKSFVGRLRSAIQENLGDSDFSVERLGEEIGLSRVQLYRKVKALTGQTPVELLRKARLTKARQ
;
A
#
# COMPACT_ATOMS: atom_id res chain seq x y z
N LYS A 1 -9.87 5.20 18.38
CA LYS A 1 -10.95 4.24 18.15
C LYS A 1 -10.92 3.86 16.66
N TYR A 2 -10.85 2.56 16.34
CA TYR A 2 -10.74 2.05 14.97
C TYR A 2 -12.05 1.35 14.57
N ASN A 3 -12.42 1.47 13.29
CA ASN A 3 -13.42 0.58 12.72
C ASN A 3 -12.70 -0.71 12.31
N VAL A 4 -13.17 -1.83 12.83
CA VAL A 4 -12.56 -3.15 12.62
C VAL A 4 -13.48 -4.02 11.79
N SER A 5 -12.92 -4.65 10.76
CA SER A 5 -13.57 -5.70 9.97
C SER A 5 -12.76 -6.99 10.14
N GLU A 6 -13.43 -8.10 10.38
CA GLU A 6 -12.79 -9.38 10.71
C GLU A 6 -12.94 -10.40 9.58
N ALA A 7 -11.94 -11.28 9.44
CA ALA A 7 -11.96 -12.45 8.56
C ALA A 7 -11.43 -13.66 9.33
N THR A 8 -11.97 -14.83 9.08
CA THR A 8 -11.64 -16.06 9.79
C THR A 8 -10.48 -16.85 9.19
N ASN A 9 -10.07 -16.50 7.95
CA ASN A 9 -8.95 -17.11 7.23
C ASN A 9 -8.37 -16.13 6.18
N GLY A 10 -7.25 -16.52 5.59
CA GLY A 10 -6.56 -15.68 4.63
C GLY A 10 -7.32 -15.43 3.31
N GLU A 11 -8.13 -16.37 2.84
CA GLU A 11 -8.92 -16.18 1.61
C GLU A 11 -9.99 -15.11 1.79
N GLN A 12 -10.79 -15.22 2.86
CA GLN A 12 -11.76 -14.19 3.22
C GLN A 12 -11.08 -12.84 3.48
N GLY A 13 -9.88 -12.86 4.09
CA GLY A 13 -9.07 -11.67 4.31
C GLY A 13 -8.69 -10.97 3.01
N LEU A 14 -8.25 -11.72 1.98
CA LEU A 14 -7.91 -11.16 0.66
C LEU A 14 -9.13 -10.56 -0.05
N GLU A 15 -10.25 -11.27 -0.03
CA GLU A 15 -11.49 -10.78 -0.64
C GLU A 15 -11.94 -9.45 0.02
N LYS A 16 -11.95 -9.42 1.35
CA LYS A 16 -12.28 -8.20 2.10
C LYS A 16 -11.27 -7.08 1.84
N ALA A 17 -9.98 -7.38 1.83
CA ALA A 17 -8.95 -6.38 1.57
C ALA A 17 -9.11 -5.73 0.18
N ARG A 18 -9.48 -6.49 -0.85
CA ARG A 18 -9.76 -5.98 -2.18
C ARG A 18 -11.00 -5.08 -2.22
N ARG A 19 -12.05 -5.49 -1.52
CA ARG A 19 -13.33 -4.75 -1.49
C ARG A 19 -13.26 -3.49 -0.62
N GLU A 20 -12.73 -3.60 0.58
CA GLU A 20 -12.77 -2.56 1.59
C GLU A 20 -11.52 -1.68 1.60
N VAL A 21 -10.39 -2.19 1.11
CA VAL A 21 -9.07 -1.54 1.10
C VAL A 21 -8.75 -0.90 2.46
N PRO A 22 -8.55 -1.73 3.50
CA PRO A 22 -8.33 -1.24 4.86
C PRO A 22 -7.03 -0.42 4.94
N LYS A 23 -6.95 0.46 5.92
CA LYS A 23 -5.75 1.28 6.16
C LYS A 23 -4.58 0.46 6.70
N LEU A 24 -4.85 -0.67 7.33
CA LEU A 24 -3.87 -1.59 7.90
C LEU A 24 -4.54 -2.95 8.14
N VAL A 25 -3.77 -4.02 8.02
CA VAL A 25 -4.18 -5.39 8.36
C VAL A 25 -3.35 -5.90 9.52
N VAL A 26 -4.01 -6.48 10.50
CA VAL A 26 -3.39 -7.32 11.54
C VAL A 26 -3.77 -8.76 11.25
N CYS A 27 -2.80 -9.63 11.09
CA CYS A 27 -3.01 -10.99 10.62
C CYS A 27 -2.24 -11.98 11.49
N ASP A 28 -2.91 -13.05 11.94
CA ASP A 28 -2.22 -14.18 12.57
C ASP A 28 -1.48 -15.00 11.49
N VAL A 29 -0.27 -15.45 11.81
CA VAL A 29 0.44 -16.40 10.95
C VAL A 29 -0.30 -17.74 10.88
N MET A 30 -0.82 -18.22 11.99
CA MET A 30 -1.48 -19.52 12.08
C MET A 30 -2.99 -19.37 11.84
N MET A 31 -3.42 -19.51 10.60
CA MET A 31 -4.84 -19.51 10.23
C MET A 31 -5.17 -20.73 9.37
N PRO A 32 -6.43 -21.23 9.41
CA PRO A 32 -6.90 -22.29 8.54
C PRO A 32 -7.00 -21.82 7.08
N VAL A 33 -7.09 -22.77 6.15
CA VAL A 33 -7.27 -22.59 4.71
C VAL A 33 -6.08 -21.90 4.06
N MET A 34 -5.79 -20.65 4.44
CA MET A 34 -4.64 -19.88 4.01
C MET A 34 -4.00 -19.20 5.22
N ASN A 35 -2.73 -19.50 5.47
CA ASN A 35 -2.00 -18.91 6.57
C ASN A 35 -1.63 -17.44 6.31
N GLY A 36 -1.20 -16.71 7.38
CA GLY A 36 -0.90 -15.28 7.29
C GLY A 36 0.28 -14.92 6.42
N LEU A 37 1.25 -15.84 6.23
CA LEU A 37 2.40 -15.60 5.36
C LEU A 37 1.97 -15.61 3.89
N GLU A 38 1.21 -16.61 3.48
CA GLU A 38 0.68 -16.71 2.12
C GLU A 38 -0.33 -15.58 1.82
N PHE A 39 -1.19 -15.27 2.80
CA PHE A 39 -2.07 -14.10 2.71
C PHE A 39 -1.28 -12.81 2.44
N THR A 40 -0.24 -12.55 3.23
CA THR A 40 0.59 -11.35 3.09
C THR A 40 1.28 -11.30 1.74
N LYS A 41 1.86 -12.41 1.30
CA LYS A 41 2.51 -12.52 -0.01
C LYS A 41 1.55 -12.18 -1.15
N ARG A 42 0.34 -12.75 -1.15
CA ARG A 42 -0.67 -12.47 -2.18
C ARG A 42 -1.18 -11.04 -2.12
N LEU A 43 -1.41 -10.51 -0.91
CA LEU A 43 -1.85 -9.13 -0.72
C LEU A 43 -0.79 -8.13 -1.23
N LYS A 44 0.50 -8.41 -1.01
CA LYS A 44 1.60 -7.56 -1.46
C LYS A 44 1.92 -7.70 -2.95
N ALA A 45 1.61 -8.82 -3.56
CA ALA A 45 1.74 -9.04 -5.01
C ALA A 45 0.63 -8.37 -5.83
N ASP A 46 -0.54 -8.18 -5.26
CA ASP A 46 -1.69 -7.57 -5.92
C ASP A 46 -1.54 -6.04 -5.98
N THR A 47 -1.51 -5.48 -7.19
CA THR A 47 -1.34 -4.04 -7.43
C THR A 47 -2.36 -3.18 -6.68
N ALA A 48 -3.59 -3.67 -6.50
CA ALA A 48 -4.65 -2.93 -5.81
C ALA A 48 -4.45 -2.86 -4.29
N THR A 49 -3.75 -3.83 -3.68
CA THR A 49 -3.64 -3.99 -2.23
C THR A 49 -2.21 -3.96 -1.69
N SER A 50 -1.18 -3.99 -2.54
CA SER A 50 0.24 -4.00 -2.15
C SER A 50 0.64 -2.88 -1.19
N HIS A 51 -0.03 -1.73 -1.29
CA HIS A 51 0.19 -0.57 -0.42
C HIS A 51 -0.38 -0.73 0.99
N ILE A 52 -1.21 -1.75 1.28
CA ILE A 52 -1.81 -1.95 2.60
C ILE A 52 -0.75 -2.50 3.57
N PRO A 53 -0.47 -1.82 4.71
CA PRO A 53 0.47 -2.34 5.69
C PRO A 53 -0.09 -3.57 6.40
N VAL A 54 0.80 -4.54 6.65
CA VAL A 54 0.48 -5.78 7.34
C VAL A 54 1.34 -5.93 8.59
N VAL A 55 0.69 -6.15 9.72
CA VAL A 55 1.31 -6.59 10.97
C VAL A 55 1.02 -8.07 11.13
N LEU A 56 2.05 -8.91 11.12
CA LEU A 56 1.91 -10.35 11.36
C LEU A 56 2.10 -10.67 12.84
N LEU A 57 1.15 -11.43 13.38
CA LEU A 57 1.22 -11.99 14.72
C LEU A 57 1.78 -13.41 14.64
N THR A 58 2.86 -13.69 15.36
CA THR A 58 3.60 -14.96 15.23
C THR A 58 3.97 -15.54 16.59
N ALA A 59 4.04 -16.87 16.69
CA ALA A 59 4.59 -17.55 17.86
C ALA A 59 6.13 -17.66 17.81
N ARG A 60 6.77 -17.39 16.66
CA ARG A 60 8.22 -17.50 16.46
C ARG A 60 8.92 -16.15 16.53
N SER A 61 10.15 -16.13 16.98
CA SER A 61 10.97 -14.93 17.01
C SER A 61 11.38 -14.48 15.59
N LEU A 62 11.66 -13.18 15.42
CA LEU A 62 12.15 -12.61 14.16
C LEU A 62 13.45 -13.26 13.65
N SER A 63 14.30 -13.71 14.58
CA SER A 63 15.57 -14.39 14.26
C SER A 63 15.36 -15.77 13.66
N GLU A 64 14.36 -16.51 14.11
CA GLU A 64 13.99 -17.82 13.56
C GLU A 64 13.36 -17.68 12.17
N GLN A 65 12.49 -16.68 11.99
CA GLN A 65 11.85 -16.41 10.69
C GLN A 65 12.85 -15.97 9.61
N ARG A 66 13.86 -15.14 9.96
CA ARG A 66 14.93 -14.74 9.02
C ARG A 66 15.79 -15.92 8.59
N LYS A 67 16.05 -16.89 9.47
CA LYS A 67 16.79 -18.11 9.14
C LYS A 67 16.03 -19.00 8.14
N GLU A 68 14.72 -19.00 8.18
CA GLU A 68 13.86 -19.77 7.27
C GLU A 68 13.55 -19.06 5.93
N GLY A 69 14.09 -17.84 5.71
CA GLY A 69 13.95 -17.12 4.43
C GLY A 69 12.54 -16.58 4.15
N TYR A 70 11.73 -16.37 5.17
CA TYR A 70 10.38 -15.84 5.03
C TYR A 70 10.38 -14.32 4.78
N ASP A 71 10.77 -13.90 3.59
CA ASP A 71 10.53 -12.54 3.12
C ASP A 71 9.11 -12.46 2.51
N THR A 72 8.14 -12.19 3.35
CA THR A 72 6.73 -12.08 2.93
C THR A 72 6.33 -10.67 2.55
N GLY A 73 7.21 -9.69 2.74
CA GLY A 73 6.91 -8.28 2.55
C GLY A 73 5.99 -7.68 3.64
N ALA A 74 5.84 -8.35 4.80
CA ALA A 74 5.13 -7.78 5.93
C ALA A 74 5.84 -6.52 6.47
N ASP A 75 5.07 -5.51 6.84
CA ASP A 75 5.63 -4.23 7.33
C ASP A 75 6.06 -4.33 8.81
N SER A 76 5.51 -5.28 9.56
CA SER A 76 5.88 -5.53 10.96
C SER A 76 5.50 -6.93 11.42
N TYR A 77 6.22 -7.40 12.43
CA TYR A 77 5.97 -8.66 13.14
C TYR A 77 5.83 -8.40 14.64
N ILE A 78 4.90 -9.10 15.28
CA ILE A 78 4.74 -9.09 16.74
C ILE A 78 4.72 -10.52 17.22
N THR A 79 5.64 -10.85 18.13
CA THR A 79 5.73 -12.20 18.72
C THR A 79 4.70 -12.35 19.84
N LYS A 80 3.98 -13.44 19.84
CA LYS A 80 3.06 -13.84 20.93
C LYS A 80 3.86 -14.46 22.09
N PRO A 81 3.48 -14.20 23.35
CA PRO A 81 2.40 -13.32 23.81
C PRO A 81 2.78 -11.83 23.74
N PHE A 82 1.84 -10.96 23.44
CA PHE A 82 2.03 -9.51 23.41
C PHE A 82 0.94 -8.77 24.20
N SER A 83 1.24 -7.55 24.66
CA SER A 83 0.23 -6.69 25.27
C SER A 83 -0.50 -5.89 24.19
N GLY A 84 -1.76 -5.51 24.47
CA GLY A 84 -2.54 -4.64 23.59
C GLY A 84 -1.84 -3.29 23.30
N GLN A 85 -1.06 -2.78 24.27
CA GLN A 85 -0.28 -1.54 24.09
C GLN A 85 0.81 -1.69 23.04
N VAL A 86 1.51 -2.83 22.98
CA VAL A 86 2.53 -3.12 21.96
C VAL A 86 1.91 -3.14 20.58
N LEU A 87 0.75 -3.79 20.42
CA LEU A 87 0.03 -3.83 19.15
C LEU A 87 -0.42 -2.41 18.74
N LEU A 88 -1.04 -1.66 19.63
CA LEU A 88 -1.49 -0.29 19.35
C LEU A 88 -0.33 0.63 18.97
N SER A 89 0.78 0.61 19.71
CA SER A 89 1.97 1.41 19.38
C SER A 89 2.53 1.06 18.00
N ARG A 90 2.51 -0.22 17.62
CA ARG A 90 2.97 -0.65 16.31
C ARG A 90 2.06 -0.17 15.19
N ILE A 91 0.75 -0.26 15.38
CA ILE A 91 -0.27 0.27 14.44
C ILE A 91 -0.08 1.78 14.26
N GLU A 92 0.03 2.54 15.35
CA GLU A 92 0.20 3.99 15.32
C GLU A 92 1.49 4.40 14.60
N ASN A 93 2.60 3.71 14.86
CA ASN A 93 3.87 3.98 14.19
C ASN A 93 3.78 3.75 12.68
N LEU A 94 3.19 2.63 12.23
CA LEU A 94 3.00 2.34 10.81
C LEU A 94 2.07 3.37 10.15
N MET A 95 1.00 3.77 10.82
CA MET A 95 0.08 4.79 10.32
C MET A 95 0.74 6.16 10.22
N ARG A 96 1.56 6.54 11.21
CA ARG A 96 2.30 7.81 11.23
C ARG A 96 3.36 7.88 10.15
N SER A 97 4.15 6.82 9.96
CA SER A 97 5.16 6.74 8.89
C SER A 97 4.54 6.96 7.52
N ARG A 98 3.33 6.46 7.27
CA ARG A 98 2.61 6.69 6.01
C ARG A 98 2.08 8.12 5.84
N VAL A 99 1.73 8.79 6.92
CA VAL A 99 1.34 10.22 6.86
C VAL A 99 2.56 11.07 6.49
N MET A 100 3.73 10.76 7.04
CA MET A 100 4.99 11.43 6.67
C MET A 100 5.37 11.20 5.21
N LEU A 101 5.29 9.96 4.71
CA LEU A 101 5.51 9.66 3.28
C LEU A 101 4.61 10.48 2.35
N ARG A 102 3.36 10.74 2.74
CA ARG A 102 2.43 11.57 1.97
C ARG A 102 2.83 13.04 1.91
N SER A 103 3.37 13.60 3.00
CA SER A 103 3.75 15.01 3.06
C SER A 103 4.95 15.32 2.18
N VAL A 104 5.80 14.35 1.92
CA VAL A 104 7.01 14.49 1.11
C VAL A 104 6.71 14.35 -0.39
N PHE A 105 5.79 13.49 -0.81
CA PHE A 105 5.29 13.50 -2.20
C PHE A 105 4.62 14.83 -2.60
N ALA A 106 4.32 15.70 -1.62
CA ALA A 106 3.82 17.05 -1.90
C ALA A 106 4.93 18.07 -2.23
N SER A 107 6.21 17.75 -1.99
CA SER A 107 7.36 18.63 -2.25
C SER A 107 8.33 18.01 -3.26
N ASP A 108 8.54 18.69 -4.38
CA ASP A 108 9.30 18.21 -5.57
C ASP A 108 10.81 17.91 -5.33
N LYS A 109 11.35 18.11 -4.12
CA LYS A 109 12.80 18.00 -3.85
C LYS A 109 13.27 16.70 -3.17
N GLN A 110 12.38 15.81 -2.73
CA GLN A 110 12.73 14.60 -1.96
C GLN A 110 12.16 13.29 -2.54
N GLU A 111 11.73 13.31 -3.80
CA GLU A 111 11.05 12.18 -4.43
C GLU A 111 11.92 10.90 -4.52
N ALA A 112 13.22 11.03 -4.76
CA ALA A 112 14.13 9.91 -5.00
C ALA A 112 14.43 9.07 -3.73
N GLU A 113 14.63 9.72 -2.57
CA GLU A 113 14.96 9.03 -1.31
C GLU A 113 13.76 8.28 -0.71
N GLU A 114 12.55 8.66 -1.09
CA GLU A 114 11.32 8.06 -0.56
C GLU A 114 10.75 6.96 -1.44
N GLU A 115 11.02 6.98 -2.73
CA GLU A 115 10.78 5.82 -3.58
C GLU A 115 11.55 4.59 -3.11
N GLU A 116 12.71 4.78 -2.49
CA GLU A 116 13.50 3.69 -1.95
C GLU A 116 12.82 2.95 -0.80
N LYS A 117 11.92 3.60 -0.08
CA LYS A 117 11.13 3.02 1.02
C LYS A 117 9.87 2.27 0.59
N LEU A 118 9.49 2.38 -0.69
CA LEU A 118 8.35 1.65 -1.24
C LEU A 118 8.73 0.19 -1.52
N ASN A 119 7.76 -0.72 -1.40
CA ASN A 119 7.94 -2.10 -1.89
C ASN A 119 8.01 -2.12 -3.43
N ALA A 120 8.53 -3.20 -4.00
CA ALA A 120 8.76 -3.33 -5.44
C ALA A 120 7.48 -3.12 -6.29
N ALA A 121 6.33 -3.60 -5.81
CA ALA A 121 5.06 -3.45 -6.50
C ALA A 121 4.57 -1.99 -6.52
N ASP A 122 4.78 -1.26 -5.41
CA ASP A 122 4.41 0.14 -5.33
C ASP A 122 5.39 1.04 -6.10
N LYS A 123 6.69 0.73 -6.13
CA LYS A 123 7.67 1.38 -7.01
C LYS A 123 7.27 1.25 -8.49
N SER A 124 6.99 0.02 -8.92
CA SER A 124 6.53 -0.25 -10.29
C SER A 124 5.23 0.49 -10.63
N PHE A 125 4.29 0.54 -9.69
CA PHE A 125 3.04 1.27 -9.85
C PHE A 125 3.29 2.78 -10.01
N VAL A 126 4.10 3.40 -9.15
CA VAL A 126 4.42 4.83 -9.22
C VAL A 126 5.14 5.16 -10.54
N GLY A 127 6.08 4.31 -10.97
CA GLY A 127 6.75 4.47 -12.27
C GLY A 127 5.75 4.45 -13.44
N ARG A 128 4.88 3.45 -13.51
CA ARG A 128 3.83 3.38 -14.56
C ARG A 128 2.86 4.55 -14.50
N LEU A 129 2.46 4.97 -13.28
CA LEU A 129 1.58 6.13 -13.10
C LEU A 129 2.20 7.41 -13.67
N ARG A 130 3.49 7.64 -13.39
CA ARG A 130 4.23 8.81 -13.91
C ARG A 130 4.36 8.75 -15.42
N SER A 131 4.77 7.61 -16.00
CA SER A 131 4.89 7.43 -17.44
C SER A 131 3.56 7.70 -18.15
N ALA A 132 2.48 7.07 -17.69
CA ALA A 132 1.15 7.25 -18.26
C ALA A 132 0.69 8.74 -18.22
N ILE A 133 0.93 9.43 -17.11
CA ILE A 133 0.61 10.86 -17.02
C ILE A 133 1.47 11.65 -18.00
N GLN A 134 2.78 11.41 -18.06
CA GLN A 134 3.72 12.21 -18.85
C GLN A 134 3.51 12.03 -20.34
N GLU A 135 3.23 10.83 -20.81
CA GLU A 135 2.94 10.51 -22.22
C GLU A 135 1.63 11.16 -22.69
N ASN A 136 0.66 11.30 -21.80
CA ASN A 136 -0.67 11.84 -22.12
C ASN A 136 -0.90 13.31 -21.71
N LEU A 137 0.15 14.04 -21.29
CA LEU A 137 0.02 15.45 -20.89
C LEU A 137 -0.50 16.38 -22.00
N GLY A 138 -0.31 16.00 -23.28
CA GLY A 138 -0.79 16.75 -24.44
C GLY A 138 -2.25 16.47 -24.81
N ASP A 139 -2.82 15.43 -24.30
CA ASP A 139 -4.20 15.03 -24.58
C ASP A 139 -5.15 15.67 -23.56
N SER A 140 -5.97 16.63 -24.02
CA SER A 140 -6.98 17.30 -23.18
C SER A 140 -8.05 16.34 -22.69
N ASP A 141 -8.32 15.27 -23.43
CA ASP A 141 -9.38 14.29 -23.15
C ASP A 141 -8.88 13.13 -22.28
N PHE A 142 -7.58 13.13 -21.94
CA PHE A 142 -7.02 12.13 -21.02
C PHE A 142 -7.57 12.32 -19.60
N SER A 143 -8.47 11.42 -19.21
CA SER A 143 -9.20 11.45 -17.96
C SER A 143 -8.62 10.48 -16.93
N VAL A 144 -9.12 10.57 -15.69
CA VAL A 144 -8.77 9.61 -14.63
C VAL A 144 -9.25 8.20 -14.96
N GLU A 145 -10.34 8.07 -15.68
CA GLU A 145 -10.86 6.80 -16.17
C GLU A 145 -9.87 6.13 -17.12
N ARG A 146 -9.40 6.87 -18.14
CA ARG A 146 -8.39 6.37 -19.10
C ARG A 146 -7.06 6.04 -18.41
N LEU A 147 -6.65 6.86 -17.43
CA LEU A 147 -5.48 6.57 -16.61
C LEU A 147 -5.65 5.25 -15.84
N GLY A 148 -6.84 4.99 -15.30
CA GLY A 148 -7.15 3.73 -14.62
C GLY A 148 -7.07 2.53 -15.55
N GLU A 149 -7.64 2.62 -16.74
CA GLU A 149 -7.60 1.59 -17.79
C GLU A 149 -6.17 1.26 -18.19
N GLU A 150 -5.33 2.27 -18.44
CA GLU A 150 -3.94 2.12 -18.81
C GLU A 150 -3.08 1.44 -17.73
N ILE A 151 -3.38 1.71 -16.47
CA ILE A 151 -2.69 1.10 -15.32
C ILE A 151 -3.28 -0.28 -14.97
N GLY A 152 -4.48 -0.62 -15.46
CA GLY A 152 -5.19 -1.86 -15.16
C GLY A 152 -5.89 -1.84 -13.80
N LEU A 153 -6.35 -0.67 -13.34
CA LEU A 153 -7.11 -0.49 -12.10
C LEU A 153 -8.46 0.18 -12.37
N SER A 154 -9.49 -0.26 -11.63
CA SER A 154 -10.75 0.47 -11.62
C SER A 154 -10.54 1.89 -11.04
N ARG A 155 -11.41 2.83 -11.40
CA ARG A 155 -11.38 4.20 -10.90
C ARG A 155 -11.28 4.25 -9.36
N VAL A 156 -12.05 3.42 -8.68
CA VAL A 156 -12.07 3.38 -7.20
C VAL A 156 -10.74 2.87 -6.64
N GLN A 157 -10.17 1.82 -7.22
CA GLN A 157 -8.88 1.27 -6.82
C GLN A 157 -7.76 2.28 -7.08
N LEU A 158 -7.73 2.90 -8.27
CA LEU A 158 -6.75 3.93 -8.60
C LEU A 158 -6.81 5.10 -7.59
N TYR A 159 -8.02 5.60 -7.31
CA TYR A 159 -8.21 6.69 -6.36
C TYR A 159 -7.67 6.35 -4.98
N ARG A 160 -7.99 5.17 -4.45
CA ARG A 160 -7.56 4.72 -3.13
C ARG A 160 -6.05 4.52 -3.06
N LYS A 161 -5.47 3.86 -4.07
CA LYS A 161 -4.03 3.58 -4.11
C LYS A 161 -3.20 4.85 -4.29
N VAL A 162 -3.53 5.70 -5.24
CA VAL A 162 -2.84 6.98 -5.48
C VAL A 162 -2.90 7.83 -4.21
N LYS A 163 -4.08 8.01 -3.62
CA LYS A 163 -4.22 8.78 -2.38
C LYS A 163 -3.47 8.16 -1.20
N ALA A 164 -3.42 6.82 -1.13
CA ALA A 164 -2.65 6.12 -0.10
C ALA A 164 -1.15 6.34 -0.22
N LEU A 165 -0.60 6.33 -1.43
CA LEU A 165 0.84 6.46 -1.69
C LEU A 165 1.31 7.91 -1.73
N THR A 166 0.56 8.80 -2.37
CA THR A 166 0.99 10.18 -2.65
C THR A 166 0.32 11.25 -1.79
N GLY A 167 -0.76 10.91 -1.08
CA GLY A 167 -1.60 11.88 -0.37
C GLY A 167 -2.51 12.71 -1.27
N GLN A 168 -2.29 12.70 -2.58
CA GLN A 168 -3.04 13.45 -3.59
C GLN A 168 -4.05 12.54 -4.29
N THR A 169 -5.09 13.13 -4.87
CA THR A 169 -6.01 12.41 -5.74
C THR A 169 -5.44 12.31 -7.17
N PRO A 170 -5.87 11.32 -7.98
CA PRO A 170 -5.46 11.25 -9.39
C PRO A 170 -5.77 12.53 -10.18
N VAL A 171 -6.88 13.19 -9.86
CA VAL A 171 -7.26 14.47 -10.48
C VAL A 171 -6.25 15.58 -10.15
N GLU A 172 -5.84 15.67 -8.88
CA GLU A 172 -4.85 16.66 -8.44
C GLU A 172 -3.48 16.42 -9.10
N LEU A 173 -3.06 15.14 -9.24
CA LEU A 173 -1.81 14.79 -9.91
C LEU A 173 -1.85 15.19 -11.39
N LEU A 174 -2.90 14.83 -12.12
CA LEU A 174 -3.07 15.22 -13.53
C LEU A 174 -3.06 16.75 -13.70
N ARG A 175 -3.79 17.46 -12.83
CA ARG A 175 -3.82 18.93 -12.85
C ARG A 175 -2.44 19.53 -12.58
N LYS A 176 -1.74 19.04 -11.57
CA LYS A 176 -0.37 19.50 -11.23
C LYS A 176 0.56 19.27 -12.41
N ALA A 177 0.56 18.09 -13.01
CA ALA A 177 1.41 17.76 -14.15
C ALA A 177 1.14 18.66 -15.37
N ARG A 178 -0.12 18.91 -15.71
CA ARG A 178 -0.51 19.84 -16.80
C ARG A 178 -0.07 21.27 -16.53
N LEU A 179 -0.22 21.76 -15.30
CA LEU A 179 0.21 23.12 -14.91
C LEU A 179 1.74 23.26 -14.98
N THR A 180 2.48 22.24 -14.59
CA THR A 180 3.96 22.24 -14.67
C THR A 180 4.41 22.31 -16.12
N LYS A 181 3.81 21.52 -17.03
CA LYS A 181 4.12 21.56 -18.47
C LYS A 181 3.78 22.93 -19.10
N ALA A 182 2.68 23.56 -18.69
CA ALA A 182 2.27 24.85 -19.24
C ALA A 182 3.16 26.03 -18.81
N ARG A 183 4.04 25.83 -17.81
CA ARG A 183 5.00 26.84 -17.34
C ARG A 183 6.40 26.71 -17.95
N GLN A 184 6.66 25.61 -18.66
CA GLN A 184 7.89 25.38 -19.42
C GLN A 184 7.77 25.88 -20.86
#